data_9e1057c1112d9943ff8a8f5e0551f1fb
#
_entry.id   9e1057c1112d9943ff8a8f5e0551f1fb
#
_cell.length_a   1.000
_cell.length_b   1.000
_cell.length_c   1.000
_cell.angle_alpha   90.00
_cell.angle_beta   90.00
_cell.angle_gamma   90.00
#
_symmetry.space_group_name_H-M   'P 1'
#
loop_
_entity.id
_entity.type
_entity.pdbx_description
1 polymer ?
#
loop_
_entity_poly.entity_id
_entity_poly.type
_entity_poly.pdbx_seq_one_letter_code
_entity_poly.pdbx_strand_id
1 'polypeptide(L)'
;MGDFKVDKNIINRKTSYQFNHNLLLASLIALTVIGSAYYWADDRGEFFEPFWIIVLSIWYMTIGFSLLLVFRKTKSGYLIAGVLSWITITFWVCDNSYIIFQASLIASEPNLFMTIRNFIGVVIAGLSIFSSHNAFHKI
;
A
#
# COMPACT_ATOMS: atom_id res chain seq x y z
N MET A 1 34.70 5.38 -37.04
CA MET A 1 33.27 5.45 -36.79
C MET A 1 32.95 4.36 -35.79
N GLY A 2 32.96 4.68 -34.49
CA GLY A 2 32.77 3.69 -33.42
C GLY A 2 31.30 3.39 -33.24
N ASP A 3 30.90 2.14 -33.43
CA ASP A 3 29.58 1.64 -33.14
C ASP A 3 29.29 1.81 -31.64
N PHE A 4 28.42 2.77 -31.31
CA PHE A 4 27.90 2.99 -29.95
C PHE A 4 26.92 1.84 -29.66
N LYS A 5 27.45 0.68 -29.26
CA LYS A 5 26.61 -0.40 -28.72
C LYS A 5 26.00 0.10 -27.42
N VAL A 6 24.84 0.71 -27.50
CA VAL A 6 24.03 0.99 -26.31
C VAL A 6 23.77 -0.33 -25.61
N ASP A 7 24.30 -0.46 -24.39
CA ASP A 7 24.16 -1.69 -23.62
C ASP A 7 22.67 -1.94 -23.29
N LYS A 8 22.08 -2.93 -23.96
CA LYS A 8 20.67 -3.32 -23.79
C LYS A 8 20.32 -3.59 -22.32
N ASN A 9 21.31 -4.01 -21.52
CA ASN A 9 21.11 -4.26 -20.09
C ASN A 9 20.85 -2.97 -19.30
N ILE A 10 21.50 -1.86 -19.66
CA ILE A 10 21.29 -0.55 -19.01
C ILE A 10 19.90 -0.03 -19.34
N ILE A 11 19.46 -0.14 -20.60
CA ILE A 11 18.12 0.28 -21.01
C ILE A 11 17.06 -0.55 -20.28
N ASN A 12 17.18 -1.86 -20.23
CA ASN A 12 16.23 -2.73 -19.56
C ASN A 12 16.15 -2.45 -18.05
N ARG A 13 17.27 -2.19 -17.38
CA ARG A 13 17.28 -1.80 -15.96
C ARG A 13 16.53 -0.51 -15.72
N LYS A 14 16.77 0.51 -16.53
CA LYS A 14 16.13 1.83 -16.38
C LYS A 14 14.62 1.74 -16.61
N THR A 15 14.19 1.02 -17.64
CA THR A 15 12.77 0.82 -17.94
C THR A 15 12.06 0.06 -16.82
N SER A 16 12.67 -1.03 -16.33
CA SER A 16 12.12 -1.83 -15.24
C SER A 16 12.06 -1.05 -13.92
N TYR A 17 13.04 -0.20 -13.63
CA TYR A 17 13.00 0.68 -12.46
C TYR A 17 11.84 1.68 -12.56
N GLN A 18 11.70 2.36 -13.70
CA GLN A 18 10.65 3.36 -13.92
C GLN A 18 9.26 2.72 -13.82
N PHE A 19 9.08 1.51 -14.33
CA PHE A 19 7.83 0.76 -14.21
C PHE A 19 7.48 0.49 -12.75
N ASN A 20 8.40 -0.07 -11.96
CA ASN A 20 8.16 -0.34 -10.54
C ASN A 20 7.93 0.94 -9.73
N HIS A 21 8.64 2.01 -10.03
CA HIS A 21 8.43 3.30 -9.40
C HIS A 21 7.02 3.84 -9.64
N ASN A 22 6.56 3.83 -10.89
CA ASN A 22 5.23 4.31 -11.25
C ASN A 22 4.13 3.39 -10.68
N LEU A 23 4.35 2.07 -10.69
CA LEU A 23 3.43 1.10 -10.09
C LEU A 23 3.30 1.33 -8.58
N LEU A 24 4.40 1.61 -7.89
CA LEU A 24 4.38 1.93 -6.47
C LEU A 24 3.59 3.20 -6.19
N LEU A 25 3.82 4.28 -6.92
CA LEU A 25 3.07 5.52 -6.77
C LEU A 25 1.56 5.30 -6.98
N ALA A 26 1.20 4.60 -8.06
CA ALA A 26 -0.19 4.27 -8.34
C ALA A 26 -0.82 3.42 -7.22
N SER A 27 -0.09 2.43 -6.72
CA SER A 27 -0.56 1.57 -5.63
C SER A 27 -0.77 2.34 -4.33
N LEU A 28 0.14 3.23 -3.95
CA LEU A 28 -0.01 4.06 -2.74
C LEU A 28 -1.19 5.03 -2.85
N ILE A 29 -1.40 5.64 -4.01
CA ILE A 29 -2.57 6.49 -4.26
C ILE A 29 -3.85 5.66 -4.17
N ALA A 30 -3.88 4.48 -4.79
CA ALA A 30 -5.02 3.57 -4.75
C ALA A 30 -5.32 3.12 -3.30
N LEU A 31 -4.30 2.81 -2.50
CA LEU A 31 -4.48 2.48 -1.08
C LEU A 31 -5.10 3.65 -0.30
N THR A 32 -4.68 4.88 -0.58
CA THR A 32 -5.27 6.07 0.05
C THR A 32 -6.75 6.21 -0.28
N VAL A 33 -7.12 6.05 -1.56
CA VAL A 33 -8.51 6.13 -2.02
C VAL A 33 -9.35 5.00 -1.42
N ILE A 34 -8.87 3.77 -1.47
CA ILE A 34 -9.57 2.60 -0.92
C ILE A 34 -9.69 2.69 0.60
N GLY A 35 -8.65 3.17 1.26
CA GLY A 35 -8.69 3.44 2.70
C GLY A 35 -9.77 4.45 3.07
N SER A 36 -10.00 5.48 2.24
CA SER A 36 -11.01 6.49 2.51
C SER A 36 -12.45 5.98 2.51
N ALA A 37 -12.72 4.83 1.88
CA ALA A 37 -14.04 4.18 1.88
C ALA A 37 -14.56 3.89 3.30
N TYR A 38 -13.67 3.74 4.24
CA TYR A 38 -13.95 3.61 5.65
C TYR A 38 -14.85 4.73 6.22
N TYR A 39 -14.63 5.97 5.82
CA TYR A 39 -15.37 7.12 6.36
C TYR A 39 -16.83 7.20 5.91
N TRP A 40 -17.21 6.53 4.83
CA TRP A 40 -18.56 6.65 4.24
C TRP A 40 -19.25 5.32 4.00
N ALA A 41 -18.56 4.20 4.12
CA ALA A 41 -19.12 2.87 3.85
C ALA A 41 -19.06 1.93 5.06
N ASP A 42 -18.28 2.26 6.10
CA ASP A 42 -18.23 1.48 7.32
C ASP A 42 -19.38 1.90 8.24
N ASP A 43 -20.18 0.93 8.65
CA ASP A 43 -21.33 1.11 9.56
C ASP A 43 -21.00 0.76 11.01
N ARG A 44 -19.76 0.35 11.28
CA ARG A 44 -19.27 0.01 12.62
C ARG A 44 -18.85 1.25 13.39
N GLY A 45 -19.64 1.65 14.38
CA GLY A 45 -19.37 2.82 15.22
C GLY A 45 -18.03 2.80 15.97
N GLU A 46 -17.48 1.61 16.23
CA GLU A 46 -16.23 1.39 16.97
C GLU A 46 -15.05 2.16 16.38
N PHE A 47 -15.00 2.27 15.07
CA PHE A 47 -13.89 2.95 14.40
C PHE A 47 -13.95 4.49 14.46
N PHE A 48 -15.04 5.04 14.94
CA PHE A 48 -15.14 6.47 15.22
C PHE A 48 -14.72 6.83 16.65
N GLU A 49 -14.27 5.85 17.43
CA GLU A 49 -13.66 6.10 18.73
C GLU A 49 -12.30 6.82 18.59
N PRO A 50 -11.91 7.65 19.57
CA PRO A 50 -10.67 8.44 19.51
C PRO A 50 -9.41 7.62 19.19
N PHE A 51 -9.32 6.41 19.73
CA PHE A 51 -8.18 5.52 19.46
C PHE A 51 -8.02 5.23 17.96
N TRP A 52 -9.10 4.83 17.30
CA TRP A 52 -9.07 4.48 15.88
C TRP A 52 -8.86 5.71 15.00
N ILE A 53 -9.42 6.87 15.37
CA ILE A 53 -9.17 8.13 14.68
C ILE A 53 -7.67 8.47 14.69
N ILE A 54 -7.00 8.27 15.82
CA ILE A 54 -5.54 8.48 15.93
C ILE A 54 -4.79 7.49 15.05
N VAL A 55 -5.11 6.19 15.11
CA VAL A 55 -4.46 5.14 14.30
C VAL A 55 -4.58 5.44 12.80
N LEU A 56 -5.77 5.78 12.34
CA LEU A 56 -6.02 6.13 10.94
C LEU A 56 -5.29 7.41 10.53
N SER A 57 -5.27 8.42 11.40
CA SER A 57 -4.53 9.66 11.12
C SER A 57 -3.04 9.39 10.95
N ILE A 58 -2.44 8.55 11.81
CA ILE A 58 -1.04 8.13 11.67
C ILE A 58 -0.81 7.38 10.36
N TRP A 59 -1.74 6.48 9.99
CA TRP A 59 -1.64 5.75 8.73
C TRP A 59 -1.66 6.69 7.51
N TYR A 60 -2.61 7.66 7.47
CA TYR A 60 -2.68 8.65 6.38
C TYR A 60 -1.46 9.56 6.32
N MET A 61 -0.96 10.01 7.47
CA MET A 61 0.27 10.82 7.52
C MET A 61 1.47 10.03 7.01
N THR A 62 1.58 8.76 7.38
CA THR A 62 2.68 7.89 6.96
C THR A 62 2.62 7.61 5.46
N ILE A 63 1.43 7.35 4.89
CA ILE A 63 1.28 7.14 3.44
C ILE A 63 1.60 8.41 2.65
N GLY A 64 1.15 9.57 3.11
CA GLY A 64 1.47 10.87 2.51
C GLY A 64 2.97 11.17 2.55
N PHE A 65 3.63 10.93 3.68
CA PHE A 65 5.07 11.08 3.82
C PHE A 65 5.83 10.09 2.92
N SER A 66 5.39 8.84 2.87
CA SER A 66 5.96 7.83 1.98
C SER A 66 5.85 8.24 0.51
N LEU A 67 4.69 8.74 0.08
CA LEU A 67 4.47 9.27 -1.28
C LEU A 67 5.48 10.37 -1.62
N LEU A 68 5.68 11.34 -0.72
CA LEU A 68 6.66 12.42 -0.93
C LEU A 68 8.08 11.89 -1.11
N LEU A 69 8.49 10.93 -0.27
CA LEU A 69 9.82 10.33 -0.35
C LEU A 69 10.00 9.45 -1.59
N VAL A 70 8.98 8.71 -1.98
CA VAL A 70 8.97 7.91 -3.21
C VAL A 70 9.04 8.83 -4.42
N PHE A 71 8.28 9.92 -4.43
CA PHE A 71 8.33 10.92 -5.51
C PHE A 71 9.74 11.51 -5.67
N ARG A 72 10.44 11.72 -4.55
CA ARG A 72 11.85 12.15 -4.53
C ARG A 72 12.84 11.01 -4.84
N LYS A 73 12.36 9.81 -5.12
CA LYS A 73 13.17 8.61 -5.44
C LYS A 73 14.18 8.25 -4.36
N THR A 74 13.83 8.42 -3.08
CA THR A 74 14.71 8.10 -1.95
C THR A 74 14.57 6.63 -1.55
N LYS A 75 15.68 6.00 -1.13
CA LYS A 75 15.64 4.62 -0.60
C LYS A 75 14.70 4.49 0.60
N SER A 76 14.72 5.47 1.49
CA SER A 76 13.83 5.49 2.66
C SER A 76 12.35 5.48 2.26
N GLY A 77 11.97 6.20 1.19
CA GLY A 77 10.60 6.21 0.70
C GLY A 77 10.12 4.82 0.26
N TYR A 78 10.95 4.08 -0.47
CA TYR A 78 10.62 2.71 -0.87
C TYR A 78 10.53 1.77 0.32
N LEU A 79 11.44 1.88 1.29
CA LEU A 79 11.40 1.07 2.50
C LEU A 79 10.13 1.32 3.32
N ILE A 80 9.81 2.60 3.58
CA ILE A 80 8.61 2.99 4.34
C ILE A 80 7.34 2.52 3.62
N ALA A 81 7.27 2.67 2.30
CA ALA A 81 6.14 2.19 1.50
C ALA A 81 5.94 0.67 1.64
N GLY A 82 7.02 -0.10 1.58
CA GLY A 82 6.98 -1.55 1.77
C GLY A 82 6.49 -1.96 3.16
N VAL A 83 7.06 -1.36 4.21
CA VAL A 83 6.66 -1.64 5.60
C VAL A 83 5.20 -1.25 5.84
N LEU A 84 4.79 -0.07 5.40
CA LEU A 84 3.40 0.39 5.53
C LEU A 84 2.42 -0.55 4.83
N SER A 85 2.79 -1.06 3.66
CA SER A 85 1.96 -2.00 2.91
C SER A 85 1.82 -3.35 3.62
N TRP A 86 2.86 -3.84 4.27
CA TRP A 86 2.78 -5.03 5.13
C TRP A 86 1.84 -4.82 6.32
N ILE A 87 1.93 -3.68 7.00
CA ILE A 87 1.02 -3.31 8.09
C ILE A 87 -0.42 -3.27 7.59
N THR A 88 -0.64 -2.67 6.42
CA THR A 88 -1.97 -2.58 5.80
C THR A 88 -2.56 -3.95 5.47
N ILE A 89 -1.76 -4.86 4.89
CA ILE A 89 -2.20 -6.24 4.62
C ILE A 89 -2.61 -6.93 5.93
N THR A 90 -1.74 -6.87 6.93
CA THR A 90 -2.01 -7.51 8.22
C THR A 90 -3.31 -6.99 8.83
N PHE A 91 -3.50 -5.68 8.83
CA PHE A 91 -4.71 -5.06 9.36
C PHE A 91 -5.97 -5.53 8.62
N TRP A 92 -5.98 -5.48 7.30
CA TRP A 92 -7.17 -5.83 6.51
C TRP A 92 -7.45 -7.33 6.46
N VAL A 93 -6.42 -8.17 6.56
CA VAL A 93 -6.61 -9.62 6.75
C VAL A 93 -7.22 -9.92 8.13
N CYS A 94 -6.74 -9.24 9.17
CA CYS A 94 -7.31 -9.39 10.51
C CYS A 94 -8.75 -8.84 10.59
N ASP A 95 -9.06 -7.77 9.88
CA ASP A 95 -10.42 -7.23 9.80
C ASP A 95 -11.39 -8.20 9.11
N ASN A 96 -10.90 -8.96 8.11
CA ASN A 96 -11.67 -10.00 7.43
C ASN A 96 -11.59 -11.39 8.12
N SER A 97 -10.97 -11.49 9.29
CA SER A 97 -10.76 -12.77 9.97
C SER A 97 -12.05 -13.52 10.33
N TYR A 98 -13.17 -12.80 10.43
CA TYR A 98 -14.48 -13.41 10.67
C TYR A 98 -14.83 -14.49 9.62
N ILE A 99 -14.45 -14.28 8.36
CA ILE A 99 -14.72 -15.23 7.26
C ILE A 99 -14.06 -16.60 7.53
N ILE A 100 -12.89 -16.61 8.18
CA ILE A 100 -12.09 -17.82 8.41
C ILE A 100 -12.39 -18.41 9.80
N PHE A 101 -12.45 -17.56 10.81
CA PHE A 101 -12.50 -17.98 12.21
C PHE A 101 -13.86 -17.80 12.87
N GLN A 102 -14.86 -17.24 12.16
CA GLN A 102 -16.16 -16.84 12.71
C GLN A 102 -16.04 -15.90 13.93
N ALA A 103 -14.90 -15.23 14.03
CA ALA A 103 -14.58 -14.23 15.05
C ALA A 103 -13.72 -13.14 14.47
N SER A 104 -14.08 -11.88 14.71
CA SER A 104 -13.26 -10.75 14.29
C SER A 104 -12.11 -10.53 15.29
N LEU A 105 -10.89 -10.33 14.77
CA LEU A 105 -9.70 -10.08 15.58
C LEU A 105 -9.50 -8.61 15.94
N ILE A 106 -10.19 -7.69 15.26
CA ILE A 106 -9.96 -6.25 15.42
C ILE A 106 -11.19 -5.53 15.97
N ALA A 107 -12.35 -5.78 15.37
CA ALA A 107 -13.61 -5.12 15.68
C ALA A 107 -14.78 -6.05 15.36
N SER A 108 -16.02 -5.56 15.39
CA SER A 108 -17.17 -6.30 14.89
C SER A 108 -17.03 -6.66 13.40
N GLU A 109 -17.85 -7.60 12.94
CA GLU A 109 -17.83 -8.09 11.57
C GLU A 109 -18.01 -6.94 10.55
N PRO A 110 -17.12 -6.81 9.54
CA PRO A 110 -17.28 -5.82 8.49
C PRO A 110 -18.46 -6.19 7.60
N ASN A 111 -19.18 -5.17 7.10
CA ASN A 111 -20.21 -5.39 6.09
C ASN A 111 -19.60 -5.91 4.76
N LEU A 112 -20.45 -6.41 3.87
CA LEU A 112 -20.00 -7.03 2.62
C LEU A 112 -19.13 -6.09 1.77
N PHE A 113 -19.48 -4.80 1.71
CA PHE A 113 -18.70 -3.82 0.96
C PHE A 113 -17.29 -3.65 1.55
N MET A 114 -17.17 -3.54 2.87
CA MET A 114 -15.89 -3.42 3.56
C MET A 114 -15.06 -4.68 3.43
N THR A 115 -15.69 -5.84 3.45
CA THR A 115 -15.04 -7.13 3.20
C THR A 115 -14.40 -7.18 1.82
N ILE A 116 -15.14 -6.82 0.76
CA ILE A 116 -14.64 -6.77 -0.61
C ILE A 116 -13.53 -5.73 -0.74
N ARG A 117 -13.71 -4.55 -0.16
CA ARG A 117 -12.71 -3.48 -0.12
C ARG A 117 -11.39 -3.97 0.50
N ASN A 118 -11.46 -4.72 1.60
CA ASN A 118 -10.27 -5.28 2.25
C ASN A 118 -9.53 -6.26 1.32
N PHE A 119 -10.22 -7.13 0.60
CA PHE A 119 -9.58 -8.03 -0.37
C PHE A 119 -8.88 -7.28 -1.50
N ILE A 120 -9.55 -6.31 -2.10
CA ILE A 120 -8.96 -5.47 -3.14
C ILE A 120 -7.73 -4.73 -2.59
N GLY A 121 -7.84 -4.18 -1.40
CA GLY A 121 -6.76 -3.47 -0.74
C GLY A 121 -5.55 -4.36 -0.44
N VAL A 122 -5.75 -5.61 -0.02
CA VAL A 122 -4.67 -6.59 0.18
C VAL A 122 -3.92 -6.85 -1.13
N VAL A 123 -4.62 -6.99 -2.25
CA VAL A 123 -3.99 -7.16 -3.57
C VAL A 123 -3.15 -5.92 -3.94
N ILE A 124 -3.69 -4.72 -3.76
CA ILE A 124 -2.98 -3.47 -4.08
C ILE A 124 -1.78 -3.27 -3.15
N ALA A 125 -1.91 -3.58 -1.86
CA ALA A 125 -0.80 -3.53 -0.93
C ALA A 125 0.30 -4.56 -1.29
N GLY A 126 -0.07 -5.73 -1.78
CA GLY A 126 0.86 -6.72 -2.33
C GLY A 126 1.64 -6.18 -3.54
N LEU A 127 0.96 -5.49 -4.47
CA LEU A 127 1.63 -4.81 -5.59
C LEU A 127 2.56 -3.70 -5.10
N SER A 128 2.19 -2.98 -4.05
CA SER A 128 3.03 -1.96 -3.42
C SER A 128 4.30 -2.57 -2.82
N ILE A 129 4.22 -3.71 -2.12
CA ILE A 129 5.38 -4.43 -1.57
C ILE A 129 6.30 -4.88 -2.71
N PHE A 130 5.75 -5.53 -3.72
CA PHE A 130 6.52 -6.03 -4.87
C PHE A 130 7.26 -4.90 -5.59
N SER A 131 6.57 -3.81 -5.91
CA SER A 131 7.15 -2.68 -6.62
C SER A 131 8.15 -1.91 -5.78
N SER A 132 7.88 -1.76 -4.48
CA SER A 132 8.79 -1.16 -3.50
C SER A 132 10.11 -1.93 -3.41
N HIS A 133 10.04 -3.24 -3.21
CA HIS A 133 11.22 -4.11 -3.15
C HIS A 133 12.06 -4.02 -4.43
N ASN A 134 11.42 -4.16 -5.59
CA ASN A 134 12.12 -4.12 -6.88
C ASN A 134 12.73 -2.75 -7.20
N ALA A 135 12.09 -1.66 -6.79
CA ALA A 135 12.63 -0.32 -6.98
C ALA A 135 13.80 -0.05 -6.02
N PHE A 136 13.67 -0.47 -4.75
CA PHE A 136 14.71 -0.29 -3.72
C PHE A 136 16.07 -0.89 -4.14
N HIS A 137 16.07 -2.08 -4.74
CA HIS A 137 17.29 -2.75 -5.16
C HIS A 137 17.93 -2.19 -6.45
N LYS A 138 17.26 -1.26 -7.12
CA LYS A 138 17.74 -0.67 -8.38
C LYS A 138 18.24 0.76 -8.23
N ILE A 139 18.10 1.35 -7.05
CA ILE A 139 18.71 2.61 -6.66
C ILE A 139 20.06 2.31 -6.01
#